data_c735e45dd272676c091f0504cc34fa02
#
_entry.id   c735e45dd272676c091f0504cc34fa02
#
_cell.length_a   1.000
_cell.length_b   1.000
_cell.length_c   1.000
_cell.angle_alpha   90.00
_cell.angle_beta   90.00
_cell.angle_gamma   90.00
#
_symmetry.space_group_name_H-M   'P 1'
#
loop_
_entity.id
_entity.type
_entity.pdbx_description
1 polymer ?
#
loop_
_entity_poly.entity_id
_entity_poly.type
_entity_poly.pdbx_seq_one_letter_code
_entity_poly.pdbx_strand_id
1 'polypeptide(L)'
;RSSDLQCAPLITGARISNMLMIDSADESAMRVILRASGISHFRLAARNEKTAFLLFRRSLLEAYLNNSEALDILKKAGYEDFSFGKILLRFKKHYEAYLNDEHKQFPHEMGLLLGYPIEDVRGFIEHNGCGCLYSGYWKVYRNVPLKKKMFEDFEKAKESVIQLLARS
;
A
#
# COMPACT_ATOMS: atom_id res chain seq x y z
N ARG A 1 14.18 2.24 -12.66
CA ARG A 1 13.50 3.49 -13.08
C ARG A 1 11.98 3.39 -12.97
N SER A 2 11.35 2.30 -13.42
CA SER A 2 9.90 2.10 -13.29
C SER A 2 9.47 2.01 -11.81
N SER A 3 10.24 1.34 -10.97
CA SER A 3 9.98 1.22 -9.52
C SER A 3 10.15 2.56 -8.79
N ASP A 4 11.08 3.42 -9.23
CA ASP A 4 11.27 4.74 -8.64
C ASP A 4 10.03 5.62 -8.86
N LEU A 5 9.43 5.57 -10.05
CA LEU A 5 8.21 6.30 -10.37
C LEU A 5 7.00 5.77 -9.60
N GLN A 6 6.90 4.45 -9.43
CA GLN A 6 5.83 3.82 -8.67
C GLN A 6 5.85 4.24 -7.20
N CYS A 7 7.04 4.44 -6.62
CA CYS A 7 7.22 4.84 -5.24
C CYS A 7 7.30 6.37 -5.05
N ALA A 8 7.24 7.17 -6.12
CA ALA A 8 7.36 8.62 -6.03
C ALA A 8 6.39 9.26 -5.04
N PRO A 9 5.09 8.89 -4.99
CA PRO A 9 4.17 9.46 -3.99
C PRO A 9 4.59 9.16 -2.55
N LEU A 10 5.18 8.01 -2.28
CA LEU A 10 5.69 7.65 -0.96
C LEU A 10 6.96 8.44 -0.64
N ILE A 11 7.89 8.53 -1.57
CA ILE A 11 9.17 9.24 -1.41
C ILE A 11 8.90 10.73 -1.13
N THR A 12 7.98 11.35 -1.84
CA THR A 12 7.61 12.77 -1.66
C THR A 12 6.71 13.04 -0.47
N GLY A 13 6.21 12.00 0.20
CA GLY A 13 5.31 12.13 1.35
C GLY A 13 3.83 12.27 0.99
N ALA A 14 3.47 12.16 -0.29
CA ALA A 14 2.07 12.23 -0.72
C ALA A 14 1.26 10.99 -0.33
N ARG A 15 1.95 9.85 -0.12
CA ARG A 15 1.35 8.60 0.38
C ARG A 15 2.11 8.12 1.60
N ILE A 16 1.42 7.38 2.48
CA ILE A 16 2.01 6.82 3.70
C ILE A 16 2.53 5.39 3.51
N SER A 17 2.07 4.71 2.47
CA SER A 17 2.41 3.31 2.21
C SER A 17 2.30 3.01 0.72
N ASN A 18 3.05 2.02 0.26
CA ASN A 18 3.01 1.55 -1.12
C ASN A 18 3.47 0.09 -1.20
N MET A 19 2.96 -0.64 -2.17
CA MET A 19 3.46 -1.97 -2.49
C MET A 19 4.49 -1.86 -3.61
N LEU A 20 5.58 -2.60 -3.48
CA LEU A 20 6.63 -2.65 -4.49
C LEU A 20 6.96 -4.10 -4.82
N MET A 21 6.97 -4.42 -6.11
CA MET A 21 7.46 -5.70 -6.59
C MET A 21 8.74 -5.49 -7.39
N ILE A 22 9.80 -6.19 -7.01
CA ILE A 22 11.11 -6.09 -7.66
C ILE A 22 11.66 -7.48 -7.98
N ASP A 23 12.67 -7.51 -8.84
CA ASP A 23 13.49 -8.71 -9.00
C ASP A 23 14.22 -9.00 -7.69
N SER A 24 14.21 -10.25 -7.25
CA SER A 24 14.82 -10.65 -5.97
C SER A 24 16.33 -10.31 -5.93
N ALA A 25 16.98 -10.28 -7.08
CA ALA A 25 18.39 -9.88 -7.19
C ALA A 25 18.64 -8.41 -6.79
N ASP A 26 17.62 -7.54 -6.88
CA ASP A 26 17.72 -6.11 -6.59
C ASP A 26 17.41 -5.76 -5.12
N GLU A 27 17.10 -6.75 -4.29
CA GLU A 27 16.68 -6.53 -2.90
C GLU A 27 17.73 -5.80 -2.07
N SER A 28 19.00 -6.19 -2.20
CA SER A 28 20.09 -5.55 -1.43
C SER A 28 20.26 -4.08 -1.78
N ALA A 29 20.21 -3.73 -3.08
CA ALA A 29 20.31 -2.35 -3.54
C ALA A 29 19.10 -1.52 -3.05
N MET A 30 17.90 -2.09 -3.10
CA MET A 30 16.70 -1.45 -2.62
C MET A 30 16.80 -1.11 -1.12
N ARG A 31 17.27 -2.04 -0.30
CA ARG A 31 17.43 -1.85 1.14
C ARG A 31 18.36 -0.68 1.47
N VAL A 32 19.43 -0.51 0.73
CA VAL A 32 20.36 0.61 0.90
C VAL A 32 19.66 1.94 0.63
N ILE A 33 18.92 2.04 -0.49
CA ILE A 33 18.19 3.25 -0.88
C ILE A 33 17.12 3.60 0.14
N LEU A 34 16.33 2.63 0.59
CA LEU A 34 15.25 2.86 1.55
C LEU A 34 15.76 3.29 2.92
N ARG A 35 16.90 2.73 3.36
CA ARG A 35 17.51 3.11 4.63
C ARG A 35 17.89 4.58 4.64
N ALA A 36 18.42 5.09 3.53
CA ALA A 36 18.79 6.50 3.40
C ALA A 36 17.57 7.43 3.36
N SER A 37 16.41 6.96 2.89
CA SER A 37 15.19 7.78 2.74
C SER A 37 14.28 7.76 3.97
N GLY A 38 14.58 6.96 4.99
CA GLY A 38 13.75 6.84 6.20
C GLY A 38 12.45 6.07 5.97
N ILE A 39 12.35 5.34 4.87
CA ILE A 39 11.20 4.49 4.54
C ILE A 39 11.45 3.09 5.07
N SER A 40 10.48 2.56 5.80
CA SER A 40 10.50 1.18 6.31
C SER A 40 10.01 0.21 5.23
N HIS A 41 10.47 -1.01 5.30
CA HIS A 41 10.05 -2.06 4.38
C HIS A 41 9.71 -3.34 5.13
N PHE A 42 8.75 -4.09 4.58
CA PHE A 42 8.35 -5.38 5.11
C PHE A 42 8.14 -6.35 3.93
N ARG A 43 8.86 -7.46 3.95
CA ARG A 43 8.78 -8.46 2.89
C ARG A 43 7.49 -9.24 3.02
N LEU A 44 6.66 -9.23 1.96
CA LEU A 44 5.39 -9.92 1.93
C LEU A 44 5.49 -11.33 1.36
N ALA A 45 6.14 -11.47 0.21
CA ALA A 45 6.28 -12.76 -0.46
C ALA A 45 7.39 -12.73 -1.51
N ALA A 46 7.93 -13.91 -1.81
CA ALA A 46 8.85 -14.09 -2.92
C ALA A 46 8.34 -15.24 -3.80
N ARG A 47 8.24 -15.00 -5.10
CA ARG A 47 7.75 -15.97 -6.08
C ARG A 47 8.28 -15.64 -7.46
N ASN A 48 8.71 -16.68 -8.21
CA ASN A 48 9.17 -16.55 -9.59
C ASN A 48 10.26 -15.49 -9.75
N GLU A 49 11.28 -15.51 -8.88
CA GLU A 49 12.40 -14.55 -8.86
C GLU A 49 11.97 -13.08 -8.59
N LYS A 50 10.73 -12.87 -8.21
CA LYS A 50 10.20 -11.55 -7.79
C LYS A 50 9.97 -11.55 -6.28
N THR A 51 10.18 -10.40 -5.67
CA THR A 51 9.88 -10.19 -4.25
C THR A 51 8.94 -8.99 -4.10
N ALA A 52 7.87 -9.19 -3.33
CA ALA A 52 6.91 -8.15 -3.02
C ALA A 52 7.20 -7.59 -1.63
N PHE A 53 7.22 -6.27 -1.53
CA PHE A 53 7.44 -5.53 -0.28
C PHE A 53 6.29 -4.57 -0.03
N LEU A 54 5.96 -4.39 1.24
CA LEU A 54 5.21 -3.23 1.69
C LEU A 54 6.22 -2.18 2.14
N LEU A 55 6.18 -1.00 1.51
CA LEU A 55 7.00 0.16 1.86
C LEU A 55 6.11 1.16 2.58
N PHE A 56 6.60 1.74 3.68
CA PHE A 56 5.74 2.62 4.48
C PHE A 56 6.54 3.59 5.36
N ARG A 57 5.89 4.69 5.69
CA ARG A 57 6.34 5.59 6.75
C ARG A 57 5.72 5.10 8.05
N ARG A 58 6.52 4.47 8.88
CA ARG A 58 6.05 3.70 10.04
C ARG A 58 5.11 4.48 10.96
N SER A 59 5.51 5.68 11.39
CA SER A 59 4.70 6.45 12.33
C SER A 59 3.32 6.80 11.76
N LEU A 60 3.26 7.12 10.46
CA LEU A 60 2.03 7.48 9.79
C LEU A 60 1.12 6.26 9.57
N LEU A 61 1.68 5.14 9.13
CA LEU A 61 0.90 3.93 8.93
C LEU A 61 0.39 3.37 10.26
N GLU A 62 1.24 3.36 11.29
CA GLU A 62 0.86 2.90 12.63
C GLU A 62 -0.30 3.74 13.20
N ALA A 63 -0.21 5.07 13.09
CA ALA A 63 -1.29 5.96 13.53
C ALA A 63 -2.58 5.72 12.74
N TYR A 64 -2.48 5.53 11.44
CA TYR A 64 -3.63 5.24 10.58
C TYR A 64 -4.31 3.92 10.97
N LEU A 65 -3.54 2.86 11.22
CA LEU A 65 -4.09 1.54 11.60
C LEU A 65 -4.66 1.54 13.02
N ASN A 66 -4.28 2.47 13.88
CA ASN A 66 -4.84 2.61 15.23
C ASN A 66 -6.19 3.35 15.24
N ASN A 67 -6.66 3.85 14.11
CA ASN A 67 -8.00 4.43 14.00
C ASN A 67 -9.05 3.37 14.32
N SER A 68 -10.09 3.73 15.07
CA SER A 68 -11.14 2.79 15.50
C SER A 68 -11.84 2.11 14.32
N GLU A 69 -12.06 2.82 13.22
CA GLU A 69 -12.70 2.26 12.03
C GLU A 69 -11.78 1.26 11.32
N ALA A 70 -10.48 1.56 11.26
CA ALA A 70 -9.50 0.65 10.69
C ALA A 70 -9.40 -0.64 11.52
N LEU A 71 -9.37 -0.51 12.84
CA LEU A 71 -9.34 -1.65 13.76
C LEU A 71 -10.60 -2.53 13.60
N ASP A 72 -11.77 -1.93 13.41
CA ASP A 72 -13.01 -2.66 13.17
C ASP A 72 -12.94 -3.50 11.89
N ILE A 73 -12.40 -2.94 10.82
CA ILE A 73 -12.20 -3.67 9.56
C ILE A 73 -11.23 -4.84 9.76
N LEU A 74 -10.11 -4.60 10.44
CA LEU A 74 -9.13 -5.64 10.73
C LEU A 74 -9.73 -6.76 11.59
N LYS A 75 -10.49 -6.41 12.60
CA LYS A 75 -11.17 -7.36 13.48
C LYS A 75 -12.12 -8.26 12.69
N LYS A 76 -12.91 -7.67 11.80
CA LYS A 76 -13.82 -8.42 10.92
C LYS A 76 -13.07 -9.32 9.93
N ALA A 77 -11.85 -8.97 9.58
CA ALA A 77 -10.97 -9.78 8.73
C ALA A 77 -10.22 -10.89 9.49
N GLY A 78 -10.48 -11.04 10.80
CA GLY A 78 -9.92 -12.12 11.62
C GLY A 78 -8.64 -11.75 12.38
N TYR A 79 -8.28 -10.47 12.44
CA TYR A 79 -7.15 -10.00 13.23
C TYR A 79 -7.52 -10.00 14.72
N GLU A 80 -6.63 -10.51 15.55
CA GLU A 80 -6.85 -10.63 17.01
C GLU A 80 -5.86 -9.77 17.80
N ASP A 81 -4.61 -9.70 17.35
CA ASP A 81 -3.57 -8.90 17.96
C ASP A 81 -3.34 -7.66 17.07
N PHE A 82 -3.57 -6.46 17.62
CA PHE A 82 -3.51 -5.21 16.89
C PHE A 82 -2.22 -4.43 17.09
N SER A 83 -1.18 -5.06 17.65
CA SER A 83 0.15 -4.48 17.63
C SER A 83 0.66 -4.41 16.19
N PHE A 84 1.42 -3.37 15.85
CA PHE A 84 1.80 -3.09 14.47
C PHE A 84 2.52 -4.27 13.80
N GLY A 85 3.49 -4.87 14.49
CA GLY A 85 4.21 -6.03 13.94
C GLY A 85 3.32 -7.25 13.71
N LYS A 86 2.35 -7.48 14.58
CA LYS A 86 1.41 -8.60 14.45
C LYS A 86 0.42 -8.38 13.31
N ILE A 87 -0.01 -7.14 13.09
CA ILE A 87 -0.84 -6.79 11.92
C ILE A 87 -0.07 -7.12 10.63
N LEU A 88 1.19 -6.70 10.53
CA LEU A 88 2.00 -6.98 9.34
C LEU A 88 2.19 -8.48 9.11
N LEU A 89 2.47 -9.24 10.17
CA LEU A 89 2.63 -10.70 10.06
C LEU A 89 1.33 -11.40 9.62
N ARG A 90 0.20 -10.98 10.17
CA ARG A 90 -1.10 -11.55 9.77
C ARG A 90 -1.44 -11.22 8.34
N PHE A 91 -1.20 -9.98 7.92
CA PHE A 91 -1.39 -9.57 6.54
C PHE A 91 -0.50 -10.39 5.58
N LYS A 92 0.76 -10.61 5.94
CA LYS A 92 1.68 -11.45 5.17
C LYS A 92 1.08 -12.84 4.94
N LYS A 93 0.53 -13.47 5.98
CA LYS A 93 -0.10 -14.78 5.89
C LYS A 93 -1.31 -14.78 4.94
N HIS A 94 -2.16 -13.75 5.03
CA HIS A 94 -3.30 -13.61 4.13
C HIS A 94 -2.86 -13.43 2.67
N TYR A 95 -1.85 -12.62 2.44
CA TYR A 95 -1.31 -12.37 1.12
C TYR A 95 -0.67 -13.62 0.51
N GLU A 96 0.13 -14.34 1.28
CA GLU A 96 0.73 -15.61 0.85
C GLU A 96 -0.34 -16.67 0.53
N ALA A 97 -1.36 -16.78 1.37
CA ALA A 97 -2.47 -17.69 1.14
C ALA A 97 -3.20 -17.37 -0.16
N TYR A 98 -3.43 -16.10 -0.45
CA TYR A 98 -4.01 -15.66 -1.71
C TYR A 98 -3.14 -16.05 -2.92
N LEU A 99 -1.82 -15.86 -2.83
CA LEU A 99 -0.91 -16.22 -3.92
C LEU A 99 -0.84 -17.73 -4.18
N ASN A 100 -1.01 -18.55 -3.14
CA ASN A 100 -0.84 -20.00 -3.22
C ASN A 100 -2.14 -20.77 -3.50
N ASP A 101 -3.30 -20.11 -3.46
CA ASP A 101 -4.60 -20.75 -3.62
C ASP A 101 -5.50 -19.88 -4.51
N GLU A 102 -5.78 -20.36 -5.73
CA GLU A 102 -6.64 -19.66 -6.70
C GLU A 102 -8.07 -19.44 -6.20
N HIS A 103 -8.53 -20.23 -5.21
CA HIS A 103 -9.88 -20.11 -4.64
C HIS A 103 -9.95 -19.11 -3.50
N LYS A 104 -8.82 -18.63 -2.99
CA LYS A 104 -8.79 -17.60 -1.96
C LYS A 104 -9.06 -16.23 -2.56
N GLN A 105 -9.88 -15.45 -1.87
CA GLN A 105 -10.12 -14.07 -2.25
C GLN A 105 -8.93 -13.19 -1.93
N PHE A 106 -8.73 -12.16 -2.75
CA PHE A 106 -7.76 -11.10 -2.46
C PHE A 106 -8.07 -10.48 -1.09
N PRO A 107 -7.04 -10.29 -0.23
CA PRO A 107 -7.30 -9.72 1.09
C PRO A 107 -7.78 -8.26 0.98
N HIS A 108 -9.04 -8.02 1.32
CA HIS A 108 -9.68 -6.71 1.19
C HIS A 108 -9.08 -5.67 2.13
N GLU A 109 -8.51 -6.10 3.26
CA GLU A 109 -7.80 -5.22 4.19
C GLU A 109 -6.50 -4.64 3.61
N MET A 110 -6.08 -5.09 2.44
CA MET A 110 -4.91 -4.54 1.77
C MET A 110 -5.01 -3.03 1.57
N GLY A 111 -6.21 -2.52 1.31
CA GLY A 111 -6.45 -1.09 1.20
C GLY A 111 -6.02 -0.31 2.45
N LEU A 112 -6.22 -0.89 3.63
CA LEU A 112 -5.75 -0.29 4.88
C LEU A 112 -4.22 -0.28 4.94
N LEU A 113 -3.58 -1.39 4.61
CA LEU A 113 -2.11 -1.50 4.62
C LEU A 113 -1.47 -0.57 3.58
N LEU A 114 -2.19 -0.25 2.50
CA LEU A 114 -1.77 0.72 1.50
C LEU A 114 -2.14 2.16 1.84
N GLY A 115 -2.79 2.39 2.98
CA GLY A 115 -3.14 3.74 3.45
C GLY A 115 -4.26 4.41 2.66
N TYR A 116 -5.14 3.64 2.02
CA TYR A 116 -6.29 4.19 1.32
C TYR A 116 -7.28 4.83 2.31
N PRO A 117 -8.06 5.83 1.88
CA PRO A 117 -9.11 6.39 2.75
C PRO A 117 -10.04 5.29 3.26
N ILE A 118 -10.35 5.31 4.57
CA ILE A 118 -11.12 4.24 5.22
C ILE A 118 -12.49 4.08 4.58
N GLU A 119 -13.13 5.18 4.20
CA GLU A 119 -14.45 5.15 3.56
C GLU A 119 -14.43 4.40 2.21
N ASP A 120 -13.32 4.48 1.48
CA ASP A 120 -13.18 3.76 0.20
C ASP A 120 -12.86 2.27 0.43
N VAL A 121 -12.06 1.96 1.44
CA VAL A 121 -11.82 0.57 1.86
C VAL A 121 -13.14 -0.08 2.29
N ARG A 122 -13.91 0.61 3.12
CA ARG A 122 -15.21 0.13 3.59
C ARG A 122 -16.18 -0.06 2.42
N GLY A 123 -16.27 0.92 1.53
CA GLY A 123 -17.14 0.84 0.35
C GLY A 123 -16.77 -0.33 -0.54
N PHE A 124 -15.49 -0.57 -0.74
CA PHE A 124 -15.02 -1.74 -1.51
C PHE A 124 -15.48 -3.05 -0.86
N ILE A 125 -15.34 -3.19 0.45
CA ILE A 125 -15.74 -4.39 1.19
C ILE A 125 -17.26 -4.58 1.10
N GLU A 126 -18.03 -3.54 1.39
CA GLU A 126 -19.50 -3.59 1.41
C GLU A 126 -20.10 -3.92 0.04
N HIS A 127 -19.50 -3.44 -1.03
CA HIS A 127 -20.00 -3.59 -2.39
C HIS A 127 -19.24 -4.65 -3.20
N ASN A 128 -18.33 -5.37 -2.54
CA ASN A 128 -17.49 -6.41 -3.15
C ASN A 128 -16.76 -5.88 -4.41
N GLY A 129 -16.27 -4.66 -4.34
CA GLY A 129 -15.53 -4.00 -5.41
C GLY A 129 -16.39 -3.48 -6.56
N CYS A 130 -17.72 -3.56 -6.46
CA CYS A 130 -18.65 -3.10 -7.49
C CYS A 130 -19.23 -1.72 -7.17
N GLY A 131 -19.77 -1.04 -8.18
CA GLY A 131 -20.51 0.20 -8.00
C GLY A 131 -19.73 1.40 -7.49
N CYS A 132 -18.42 1.45 -7.75
CA CYS A 132 -17.62 2.61 -7.37
C CYS A 132 -18.04 3.86 -8.17
N LEU A 133 -17.88 5.02 -7.56
CA LEU A 133 -18.20 6.31 -8.19
C LEU A 133 -17.12 6.77 -9.15
N TYR A 134 -15.87 6.37 -8.91
CA TYR A 134 -14.71 6.71 -9.72
C TYR A 134 -13.61 5.68 -9.47
N SER A 135 -12.79 5.39 -10.46
CA SER A 135 -11.66 4.49 -10.33
C SER A 135 -10.38 5.17 -10.80
N GLY A 136 -9.40 5.30 -9.90
CA GLY A 136 -8.07 5.82 -10.18
C GLY A 136 -7.03 4.92 -9.54
N TYR A 137 -6.22 5.46 -8.61
CA TYR A 137 -5.28 4.64 -7.84
C TYR A 137 -5.97 3.58 -6.98
N TRP A 138 -7.23 3.85 -6.63
CA TRP A 138 -8.12 2.88 -5.98
C TRP A 138 -9.55 3.19 -6.41
N LYS A 139 -10.49 2.30 -6.06
CA LYS A 139 -11.92 2.52 -6.31
C LYS A 139 -12.50 3.44 -5.25
N VAL A 140 -13.08 4.55 -5.69
CA VAL A 140 -13.61 5.62 -4.85
C VAL A 140 -15.10 5.44 -4.65
N TYR A 141 -15.54 5.45 -3.39
CA TYR A 141 -16.94 5.29 -3.00
C TYR A 141 -17.54 6.54 -2.36
N ARG A 142 -16.70 7.53 -2.02
CA ARG A 142 -17.17 8.74 -1.35
C ARG A 142 -16.22 9.90 -1.61
N ASN A 143 -16.78 11.12 -1.73
CA ASN A 143 -16.02 12.34 -1.91
C ASN A 143 -15.06 12.29 -3.11
N VAL A 144 -15.61 12.10 -4.29
CA VAL A 144 -14.84 11.98 -5.53
C VAL A 144 -13.93 13.19 -5.79
N PRO A 145 -14.37 14.46 -5.60
CA PRO A 145 -13.49 15.60 -5.84
C PRO A 145 -12.21 15.58 -5.02
N LEU A 146 -12.30 15.22 -3.73
CA LEU A 146 -11.13 15.09 -2.86
C LEU A 146 -10.16 14.01 -3.37
N LYS A 147 -10.68 12.86 -3.77
CA LYS A 147 -9.85 11.74 -4.24
C LYS A 147 -9.19 12.06 -5.58
N LYS A 148 -9.90 12.73 -6.48
CA LYS A 148 -9.30 13.22 -7.74
C LYS A 148 -8.13 14.15 -7.46
N LYS A 149 -8.27 15.03 -6.48
CA LYS A 149 -7.18 15.92 -6.06
C LYS A 149 -5.98 15.13 -5.52
N MET A 150 -6.22 14.10 -4.72
CA MET A 150 -5.16 13.22 -4.24
C MET A 150 -4.44 12.53 -5.40
N PHE A 151 -5.17 12.03 -6.37
CA PHE A 151 -4.60 11.38 -7.55
C PHE A 151 -3.76 12.34 -8.40
N GLU A 152 -4.21 13.58 -8.54
CA GLU A 152 -3.42 14.64 -9.20
C GLU A 152 -2.10 14.88 -8.44
N ASP A 153 -2.14 14.91 -7.11
CA ASP A 153 -0.95 15.10 -6.28
C ASP A 153 0.04 13.94 -6.46
N PHE A 154 -0.46 12.70 -6.62
CA PHE A 154 0.38 11.54 -6.91
C PHE A 154 1.05 11.66 -8.29
N GLU A 155 0.32 12.14 -9.30
CA GLU A 155 0.89 12.38 -10.63
C GLU A 155 1.95 13.49 -10.60
N LYS A 156 1.72 14.57 -9.85
CA LYS A 156 2.71 15.62 -9.64
C LYS A 156 3.96 15.11 -8.94
N ALA A 157 3.80 14.20 -7.98
CA ALA A 157 4.94 13.55 -7.32
C ALA A 157 5.80 12.78 -8.31
N LYS A 158 5.17 12.03 -9.21
CA LYS A 158 5.88 11.32 -10.28
C LYS A 158 6.63 12.27 -11.21
N GLU A 159 5.99 13.36 -11.63
CA GLU A 159 6.63 14.39 -12.47
C GLU A 159 7.84 15.01 -11.77
N SER A 160 7.75 15.29 -10.46
CA SER A 160 8.85 15.84 -9.69
C SER A 160 10.06 14.90 -9.68
N VAL A 161 9.84 13.60 -9.53
CA VAL A 161 10.90 12.61 -9.59
C VAL A 161 11.51 12.51 -10.99
N ILE A 162 10.68 12.52 -12.03
CA ILE A 162 11.14 12.54 -13.43
C ILE A 162 12.07 13.74 -13.68
N GLN A 163 11.68 14.94 -13.23
CA GLN A 163 12.48 16.15 -13.39
C GLN A 163 13.83 16.04 -12.65
N LEU A 164 13.84 15.49 -11.44
CA LEU A 164 15.07 15.26 -10.69
C LEU A 164 16.00 14.28 -11.39
N LEU A 165 15.46 13.19 -11.94
CA LEU A 165 16.24 12.21 -12.70
C LEU A 165 16.80 12.79 -14.01
N ALA A 166 16.07 13.70 -14.64
CA ALA A 166 16.51 14.36 -15.88
C ALA A 166 17.67 15.34 -15.64
N ARG A 167 17.82 15.88 -14.42
CA ARG A 167 18.89 16.82 -14.03
C ARG A 167 20.18 16.14 -13.59
N SER A 168 20.13 14.85 -13.32
CA SER A 168 21.29 14.05 -12.91
C SER A 168 21.96 13.28 -14.11
#